data_85ed69aa5cff53d7b247a0bcf229e723
#
_entry.id   85ed69aa5cff53d7b247a0bcf229e723
#
_cell.length_a   1.000
_cell.length_b   1.000
_cell.length_c   1.000
_cell.angle_alpha   90.00
_cell.angle_beta   90.00
_cell.angle_gamma   90.00
#
_symmetry.space_group_name_H-M   'P 1'
#
loop_
_entity.id
_entity.type
_entity.pdbx_description
1 polymer ?
#
loop_
_entity_poly.entity_id
_entity_poly.type
_entity_poly.pdbx_seq_one_letter_code
_entity_poly.pdbx_strand_id
1 'polypeptide(L)'
;MRQVLQSKNTNTEEINLAKILDLFRKRWYYIVVSFVVAMIVCKLYLRYTKPIFAAEATVRVQDNKQMNQGLGMMESFGFGLMQDDIQSEIQLVQSRSMVAKTISNMKFTTLYYLVGTLVTSEIYKDDAPFVVLYDTASNVQYNVLYSLFYLAGNKFKLSYQEGPNRIEKQYYFGENIDVNGFKFQVVKRETDRYKLTPEVEYKWMAIMGESMVGRAMGGLKVEQSGYLVPILKISLQDNVPKFTSDFLNTLVDEYKLQDISRKTQAADQALQFIQNQIDTIKSSVNMAEDVLQAFKQEKEFFNVEMKIGFDLDNLRSEEESRMELLVRKLEIDRLESELKSGDTVSAVSFALEGFADQLLTSLISSYNSVVLEKKAALPLYTERHPVITELK
;
A
#
# COMPACT_ATOMS: atom_id res chain seq x y z
N MET A 1 34.60 -35.64 -75.90
CA MET A 1 34.32 -34.54 -75.02
C MET A 1 33.85 -35.08 -73.65
N ARG A 2 34.76 -35.18 -72.68
CA ARG A 2 34.47 -35.63 -71.32
C ARG A 2 34.44 -34.38 -70.38
N GLN A 3 33.28 -34.03 -69.89
CA GLN A 3 33.15 -33.01 -68.86
C GLN A 3 33.48 -33.63 -67.55
N VAL A 4 34.47 -33.06 -66.89
CA VAL A 4 34.88 -33.36 -65.52
C VAL A 4 33.94 -32.61 -64.61
N LEU A 5 33.11 -33.34 -63.87
CA LEU A 5 32.30 -32.80 -62.76
C LEU A 5 33.22 -32.55 -61.54
N GLN A 6 33.50 -31.32 -61.22
CA GLN A 6 34.13 -30.95 -59.98
C GLN A 6 33.14 -31.16 -58.83
N SER A 7 33.43 -32.12 -57.99
CA SER A 7 32.80 -32.33 -56.69
C SER A 7 33.19 -31.17 -55.75
N LYS A 8 32.21 -30.33 -55.39
CA LYS A 8 32.33 -29.29 -54.38
C LYS A 8 32.35 -29.99 -53.03
N ASN A 9 33.55 -30.18 -52.46
CA ASN A 9 33.71 -30.63 -51.07
C ASN A 9 33.10 -29.59 -50.11
N THR A 10 31.93 -29.86 -49.61
CA THR A 10 31.38 -29.18 -48.43
C THR A 10 32.10 -29.75 -47.20
N ASN A 11 33.11 -29.02 -46.73
CA ASN A 11 33.70 -29.27 -45.41
C ASN A 11 32.64 -29.04 -44.33
N THR A 12 31.85 -30.05 -44.06
CA THR A 12 31.20 -30.18 -42.76
C THR A 12 32.32 -30.48 -41.75
N GLU A 13 32.75 -29.46 -41.02
CA GLU A 13 33.59 -29.64 -39.84
C GLU A 13 32.81 -30.47 -38.84
N GLU A 14 32.93 -31.80 -38.97
CA GLU A 14 32.50 -32.71 -37.90
C GLU A 14 33.30 -32.35 -36.66
N ILE A 15 32.61 -31.83 -35.65
CA ILE A 15 33.18 -31.49 -34.33
C ILE A 15 33.74 -32.81 -33.77
N ASN A 16 35.03 -33.00 -33.93
CA ASN A 16 35.71 -34.23 -33.52
C ASN A 16 35.87 -34.19 -31.97
N LEU A 17 34.88 -34.76 -31.27
CA LEU A 17 34.80 -34.84 -29.83
C LEU A 17 36.09 -35.39 -29.20
N ALA A 18 36.79 -36.30 -29.87
CA ALA A 18 38.07 -36.83 -29.39
C ALA A 18 39.19 -35.79 -29.37
N LYS A 19 39.26 -34.88 -30.37
CA LYS A 19 40.22 -33.75 -30.36
C LYS A 19 39.92 -32.72 -29.26
N ILE A 20 38.65 -32.51 -28.97
CA ILE A 20 38.23 -31.63 -27.87
C ILE A 20 38.63 -32.24 -26.52
N LEU A 21 38.44 -33.55 -26.34
CA LEU A 21 38.82 -34.25 -25.13
C LEU A 21 40.35 -34.27 -24.91
N ASP A 22 41.13 -34.45 -25.97
CA ASP A 22 42.60 -34.37 -25.89
C ASP A 22 43.11 -32.96 -25.58
N LEU A 23 42.47 -31.93 -26.12
CA LEU A 23 42.76 -30.53 -25.75
C LEU A 23 42.46 -30.24 -24.29
N PHE A 24 41.31 -30.74 -23.77
CA PHE A 24 40.95 -30.65 -22.37
C PHE A 24 41.97 -31.36 -21.47
N ARG A 25 42.38 -32.57 -21.81
CA ARG A 25 43.34 -33.37 -21.06
C ARG A 25 44.73 -32.75 -21.05
N LYS A 26 45.12 -32.05 -22.13
CA LYS A 26 46.45 -31.42 -22.25
C LYS A 26 46.51 -30.06 -21.55
N ARG A 27 45.33 -29.35 -21.38
CA ARG A 27 45.26 -27.99 -20.86
C ARG A 27 44.36 -27.90 -19.62
N TRP A 28 44.13 -28.98 -18.89
CA TRP A 28 43.25 -29.03 -17.70
C TRP A 28 43.67 -28.04 -16.61
N TYR A 29 44.96 -27.71 -16.51
CA TYR A 29 45.47 -26.78 -15.55
C TYR A 29 44.90 -25.36 -15.73
N TYR A 30 44.62 -24.94 -16.97
CA TYR A 30 43.97 -23.63 -17.19
C TYR A 30 42.56 -23.63 -16.62
N ILE A 31 41.84 -24.73 -16.70
CA ILE A 31 40.49 -24.87 -16.12
C ILE A 31 40.56 -24.77 -14.60
N VAL A 32 41.56 -25.47 -14.00
CA VAL A 32 41.75 -25.43 -12.55
C VAL A 32 42.15 -24.03 -12.08
N VAL A 33 43.07 -23.36 -12.77
CA VAL A 33 43.47 -21.99 -12.46
C VAL A 33 42.28 -21.03 -12.60
N SER A 34 41.50 -21.13 -13.68
CA SER A 34 40.28 -20.32 -13.88
C SER A 34 39.27 -20.54 -12.77
N PHE A 35 39.08 -21.81 -12.36
CA PHE A 35 38.19 -22.18 -11.26
C PHE A 35 38.66 -21.60 -9.92
N VAL A 36 39.96 -21.68 -9.62
CA VAL A 36 40.54 -21.11 -8.40
C VAL A 36 40.39 -19.59 -8.40
N VAL A 37 40.67 -18.93 -9.52
CA VAL A 37 40.48 -17.47 -9.65
C VAL A 37 39.02 -17.10 -9.46
N ALA A 38 38.09 -17.80 -10.09
CA ALA A 38 36.66 -17.58 -9.93
C ALA A 38 36.21 -17.76 -8.47
N MET A 39 36.74 -18.79 -7.79
CA MET A 39 36.45 -19.04 -6.38
C MET A 39 36.96 -17.93 -5.45
N ILE A 40 38.16 -17.41 -5.74
CA ILE A 40 38.72 -16.26 -5.01
C ILE A 40 37.87 -15.01 -5.23
N VAL A 41 37.50 -14.71 -6.48
CA VAL A 41 36.64 -13.56 -6.81
C VAL A 41 35.27 -13.70 -6.14
N CYS A 42 34.67 -14.89 -6.19
CA CYS A 42 33.39 -15.17 -5.53
C CYS A 42 33.49 -14.95 -4.01
N LYS A 43 34.55 -15.48 -3.37
CA LYS A 43 34.78 -15.30 -1.94
C LYS A 43 35.00 -13.84 -1.57
N LEU A 44 35.73 -13.09 -2.36
CA LEU A 44 35.90 -11.64 -2.17
C LEU A 44 34.57 -10.90 -2.33
N TYR A 45 33.81 -11.21 -3.38
CA TYR A 45 32.49 -10.61 -3.61
C TYR A 45 31.55 -10.86 -2.44
N LEU A 46 31.40 -12.11 -1.98
CA LEU A 46 30.55 -12.46 -0.85
C LEU A 46 31.00 -11.79 0.46
N ARG A 47 32.30 -11.54 0.62
CA ARG A 47 32.84 -10.91 1.83
C ARG A 47 32.54 -9.39 1.89
N TYR A 48 32.43 -8.73 0.74
CA TYR A 48 32.16 -7.28 0.67
C TYR A 48 30.70 -6.95 0.44
N THR A 49 29.87 -7.90 -0.01
CA THR A 49 28.46 -7.68 -0.24
C THR A 49 27.67 -7.79 1.07
N LYS A 50 26.86 -6.77 1.36
CA LYS A 50 25.96 -6.80 2.53
C LYS A 50 24.85 -7.83 2.30
N PRO A 51 24.54 -8.70 3.27
CA PRO A 51 23.44 -9.64 3.16
C PRO A 51 22.11 -8.87 3.07
N ILE A 52 21.21 -9.32 2.19
CA ILE A 52 19.85 -8.83 2.07
C ILE A 52 18.94 -9.89 2.70
N PHE A 53 18.10 -9.47 3.61
CA PHE A 53 17.11 -10.31 4.27
C PHE A 53 15.73 -9.98 3.72
N ALA A 54 14.89 -11.00 3.56
CA ALA A 54 13.50 -10.85 3.19
C ALA A 54 12.62 -11.37 4.32
N ALA A 55 11.62 -10.60 4.71
CA ALA A 55 10.53 -11.06 5.53
C ALA A 55 9.23 -11.03 4.71
N GLU A 56 8.29 -11.91 5.07
CA GLU A 56 7.00 -12.02 4.39
C GLU A 56 5.88 -12.05 5.42
N ALA A 57 4.79 -11.37 5.10
CA ALA A 57 3.54 -11.43 5.83
C ALA A 57 2.39 -11.70 4.86
N THR A 58 1.39 -12.44 5.30
CA THR A 58 0.20 -12.70 4.52
C THR A 58 -1.02 -12.13 5.22
N VAL A 59 -1.86 -11.43 4.47
CA VAL A 59 -3.09 -10.84 4.97
C VAL A 59 -4.24 -11.32 4.11
N ARG A 60 -5.27 -11.88 4.74
CA ARG A 60 -6.50 -12.23 4.05
C ARG A 60 -7.40 -10.99 3.97
N VAL A 61 -7.72 -10.58 2.77
CA VAL A 61 -8.75 -9.57 2.52
C VAL A 61 -10.10 -10.27 2.61
N GLN A 62 -10.94 -9.83 3.53
CA GLN A 62 -12.25 -10.42 3.68
C GLN A 62 -13.18 -9.86 2.60
N ASP A 63 -13.50 -10.69 1.61
CA ASP A 63 -14.50 -10.38 0.60
C ASP A 63 -15.89 -10.41 1.28
N ASN A 64 -16.54 -9.27 1.42
CA ASN A 64 -17.83 -9.13 2.11
C ASN A 64 -19.02 -9.73 1.34
N LYS A 65 -18.81 -10.65 0.40
CA LYS A 65 -19.89 -11.29 -0.38
C LYS A 65 -20.98 -11.95 0.46
N GLN A 66 -20.69 -12.35 1.69
CA GLN A 66 -21.68 -12.93 2.58
C GLN A 66 -22.52 -11.90 3.37
N MET A 67 -22.01 -10.67 3.52
CA MET A 67 -22.77 -9.59 4.16
C MET A 67 -23.76 -8.93 3.19
N ASN A 68 -23.63 -9.20 1.90
CA ASN A 68 -24.45 -8.63 0.83
C ASN A 68 -25.89 -9.15 0.80
N GLN A 69 -26.26 -10.26 1.46
CA GLN A 69 -27.66 -10.71 1.49
C GLN A 69 -28.57 -9.81 2.37
N GLY A 70 -28.01 -9.09 3.35
CA GLY A 70 -28.77 -8.11 4.15
C GLY A 70 -28.54 -6.65 3.71
N LEU A 71 -27.44 -6.40 3.00
CA LEU A 71 -27.02 -5.07 2.54
C LEU A 71 -27.37 -4.79 1.08
N GLY A 72 -27.91 -5.75 0.33
CA GLY A 72 -28.39 -5.54 -1.04
C GLY A 72 -29.45 -4.42 -1.12
N MET A 73 -30.19 -4.18 -0.04
CA MET A 73 -31.04 -2.99 0.07
C MET A 73 -30.21 -1.70 0.16
N MET A 74 -29.04 -1.70 0.82
CA MET A 74 -28.22 -0.50 0.95
C MET A 74 -27.47 -0.17 -0.36
N GLU A 75 -27.17 -1.17 -1.15
CA GLU A 75 -26.59 -1.01 -2.49
C GLU A 75 -27.60 -0.34 -3.45
N SER A 76 -28.89 -0.67 -3.32
CA SER A 76 -29.97 0.00 -4.07
C SER A 76 -30.20 1.47 -3.64
N PHE A 77 -29.76 1.85 -2.44
CA PHE A 77 -29.78 3.25 -1.97
C PHE A 77 -28.52 4.05 -2.33
N GLY A 78 -27.67 3.53 -3.21
CA GLY A 78 -26.48 4.27 -3.67
C GLY A 78 -25.29 4.22 -2.72
N PHE A 79 -25.36 3.51 -1.60
CA PHE A 79 -24.21 3.15 -0.78
C PHE A 79 -23.53 1.93 -1.40
N GLY A 80 -22.93 2.09 -2.58
CA GLY A 80 -22.06 1.09 -3.14
C GLY A 80 -20.93 0.88 -2.14
N LEU A 81 -21.04 -0.19 -1.34
CA LEU A 81 -19.89 -0.74 -0.65
C LEU A 81 -18.94 -1.11 -1.77
N MET A 82 -17.90 -0.29 -1.96
CA MET A 82 -16.86 -0.53 -2.94
C MET A 82 -16.49 -2.00 -2.85
N GLN A 83 -16.71 -2.73 -3.91
CA GLN A 83 -16.16 -4.07 -4.07
C GLN A 83 -14.66 -3.85 -3.96
N ASP A 84 -14.10 -4.19 -2.79
CA ASP A 84 -12.67 -4.04 -2.54
C ASP A 84 -11.96 -4.91 -3.57
N ASP A 85 -11.62 -4.30 -4.71
CA ASP A 85 -10.82 -4.96 -5.71
C ASP A 85 -9.45 -5.20 -5.07
N ILE A 86 -8.99 -6.45 -5.09
CA ILE A 86 -7.69 -6.84 -4.53
C ILE A 86 -6.58 -5.92 -5.05
N GLN A 87 -6.70 -5.42 -6.27
CA GLN A 87 -5.76 -4.47 -6.85
C GLN A 87 -5.77 -3.11 -6.12
N SER A 88 -6.94 -2.64 -5.71
CA SER A 88 -7.07 -1.43 -4.89
C SER A 88 -6.44 -1.61 -3.52
N GLU A 89 -6.59 -2.78 -2.90
CA GLU A 89 -5.96 -3.10 -1.62
C GLU A 89 -4.43 -3.22 -1.74
N ILE A 90 -3.93 -3.80 -2.84
CA ILE A 90 -2.49 -3.82 -3.13
C ILE A 90 -1.94 -2.39 -3.22
N GLN A 91 -2.59 -1.52 -3.99
CA GLN A 91 -2.19 -0.13 -4.14
C GLN A 91 -2.27 0.65 -2.81
N LEU A 92 -3.30 0.38 -2.00
CA LEU A 92 -3.45 0.99 -0.69
C LEU A 92 -2.29 0.62 0.25
N VAL A 93 -1.95 -0.67 0.35
CA VAL A 93 -0.85 -1.16 1.19
C VAL A 93 0.50 -0.63 0.71
N GLN A 94 0.71 -0.52 -0.62
CA GLN A 94 1.92 0.05 -1.22
C GLN A 94 1.94 1.58 -1.21
N SER A 95 0.86 2.23 -0.80
CA SER A 95 0.79 3.68 -0.85
C SER A 95 1.82 4.34 0.07
N ARG A 96 2.39 5.45 -0.40
CA ARG A 96 3.34 6.25 0.40
C ARG A 96 2.74 6.68 1.75
N SER A 97 1.44 6.99 1.78
CA SER A 97 0.74 7.39 3.01
C SER A 97 0.70 6.27 4.05
N MET A 98 0.42 5.03 3.62
CA MET A 98 0.43 3.86 4.49
C MET A 98 1.83 3.59 5.04
N VAL A 99 2.85 3.59 4.16
CA VAL A 99 4.25 3.40 4.56
C VAL A 99 4.71 4.50 5.51
N ALA A 100 4.36 5.77 5.23
CA ALA A 100 4.72 6.89 6.09
C ALA A 100 4.09 6.78 7.49
N LYS A 101 2.83 6.37 7.56
CA LYS A 101 2.13 6.13 8.83
C LYS A 101 2.78 4.98 9.61
N THR A 102 3.12 3.91 8.93
CA THR A 102 3.85 2.76 9.52
C THR A 102 5.20 3.20 10.12
N ILE A 103 6.01 3.93 9.35
CA ILE A 103 7.32 4.44 9.82
C ILE A 103 7.14 5.39 11.01
N SER A 104 6.13 6.26 10.97
CA SER A 104 5.81 7.17 12.08
C SER A 104 5.50 6.41 13.37
N ASN A 105 4.72 5.33 13.28
CA ASN A 105 4.37 4.51 14.45
C ASN A 105 5.55 3.68 14.96
N MET A 106 6.48 3.31 14.10
CA MET A 106 7.73 2.67 14.52
C MET A 106 8.67 3.61 15.30
N LYS A 107 8.43 4.93 15.27
CA LYS A 107 9.25 5.96 15.95
C LYS A 107 10.74 5.81 15.60
N PHE A 108 11.02 5.67 14.33
CA PHE A 108 12.38 5.51 13.84
C PHE A 108 13.02 6.89 13.62
N THR A 109 13.89 7.30 14.53
CA THR A 109 14.51 8.63 14.51
C THR A 109 16.02 8.59 14.32
N THR A 110 16.65 7.46 14.66
CA THR A 110 18.11 7.32 14.69
C THR A 110 18.54 6.00 14.10
N LEU A 111 19.55 6.00 13.25
CA LEU A 111 20.27 4.82 12.76
C LEU A 111 21.55 4.61 13.55
N TYR A 112 21.85 3.36 13.85
CA TYR A 112 23.05 2.93 14.56
C TYR A 112 23.86 2.00 13.70
N TYR A 113 25.19 2.10 13.79
CA TYR A 113 26.11 1.29 13.01
C TYR A 113 27.24 0.78 13.90
N LEU A 114 27.65 -0.43 13.62
CA LEU A 114 28.85 -1.04 14.15
C LEU A 114 29.94 -0.98 13.08
N VAL A 115 31.07 -0.35 13.40
CA VAL A 115 32.21 -0.29 12.50
C VAL A 115 33.04 -1.55 12.68
N GLY A 116 32.93 -2.46 11.73
CA GLY A 116 33.79 -3.64 11.66
C GLY A 116 35.11 -3.32 10.95
N THR A 117 36.04 -4.25 10.98
CA THR A 117 37.36 -4.11 10.32
C THR A 117 37.26 -4.01 8.80
N LEU A 118 36.23 -4.55 8.18
CA LEU A 118 36.04 -4.59 6.73
C LEU A 118 34.71 -3.98 6.28
N VAL A 119 33.64 -4.18 7.04
CA VAL A 119 32.30 -3.74 6.68
C VAL A 119 31.63 -3.08 7.88
N THR A 120 31.04 -1.92 7.67
CA THR A 120 30.17 -1.27 8.64
C THR A 120 28.77 -1.85 8.53
N SER A 121 28.27 -2.42 9.62
CA SER A 121 26.94 -3.06 9.71
C SER A 121 25.96 -2.14 10.45
N GLU A 122 24.76 -2.03 9.94
CA GLU A 122 23.67 -1.36 10.64
C GLU A 122 23.15 -2.21 11.77
N ILE A 123 22.91 -1.61 12.93
CA ILE A 123 22.32 -2.23 14.12
C ILE A 123 20.90 -1.72 14.25
N TYR A 124 19.96 -2.63 14.49
CA TYR A 124 18.59 -2.23 14.79
C TYR A 124 18.52 -1.43 16.09
N LYS A 125 17.61 -0.44 16.13
CA LYS A 125 17.50 0.50 17.27
C LYS A 125 17.43 -0.17 18.64
N ASP A 126 16.76 -1.32 18.74
CA ASP A 126 16.57 -2.02 20.02
C ASP A 126 17.79 -2.86 20.44
N ASP A 127 18.62 -3.23 19.47
CA ASP A 127 19.85 -4.01 19.71
C ASP A 127 21.08 -3.11 19.98
N ALA A 128 20.93 -1.78 19.78
CA ALA A 128 22.01 -0.83 20.00
C ALA A 128 22.35 -0.71 21.50
N PRO A 129 23.63 -0.76 21.88
CA PRO A 129 24.05 -0.73 23.28
C PRO A 129 23.99 0.66 23.92
N PHE A 130 23.47 1.63 23.20
CA PHE A 130 23.16 2.97 23.67
C PHE A 130 21.96 3.55 22.89
N VAL A 131 21.32 4.54 23.46
CA VAL A 131 20.21 5.27 22.84
C VAL A 131 20.56 6.74 22.80
N VAL A 132 20.29 7.37 21.67
CA VAL A 132 20.41 8.82 21.53
C VAL A 132 19.01 9.42 21.67
N LEU A 133 18.83 10.22 22.69
CA LEU A 133 17.60 10.95 22.99
C LEU A 133 17.79 12.41 22.55
N TYR A 134 16.89 12.93 21.76
CA TYR A 134 16.89 14.33 21.36
C TYR A 134 15.48 14.82 21.08
N ASP A 135 15.28 16.11 21.22
CA ASP A 135 14.02 16.74 20.86
C ASP A 135 14.01 17.06 19.37
N THR A 136 13.01 16.53 18.68
CA THR A 136 12.79 16.79 17.24
C THR A 136 12.45 18.25 16.94
N ALA A 137 12.02 19.03 17.95
CA ALA A 137 11.82 20.47 17.83
C ALA A 137 13.10 21.28 17.90
N SER A 138 14.23 20.67 18.33
CA SER A 138 15.54 21.32 18.33
C SER A 138 16.12 21.40 16.89
N ASN A 139 17.24 22.11 16.72
CA ASN A 139 17.93 22.19 15.44
C ASN A 139 18.64 20.88 15.11
N VAL A 140 17.89 19.85 14.75
CA VAL A 140 18.40 18.51 14.49
C VAL A 140 19.26 18.47 13.23
N GLN A 141 20.49 18.02 13.39
CA GLN A 141 21.39 17.80 12.27
C GLN A 141 21.16 16.41 11.67
N TYR A 142 20.27 16.35 10.68
CA TYR A 142 19.97 15.10 9.98
C TYR A 142 21.10 14.68 9.04
N ASN A 143 21.29 13.36 8.90
CA ASN A 143 22.29 12.73 8.03
C ASN A 143 23.75 13.06 8.36
N VAL A 144 24.01 13.60 9.55
CA VAL A 144 25.38 13.79 10.08
C VAL A 144 25.80 12.55 10.85
N LEU A 145 26.95 12.01 10.54
CA LEU A 145 27.49 10.80 11.14
C LEU A 145 28.34 11.16 12.36
N TYR A 146 27.91 10.66 13.51
CA TYR A 146 28.62 10.78 14.78
C TYR A 146 29.29 9.45 15.13
N SER A 147 30.59 9.47 15.47
CA SER A 147 31.31 8.29 15.95
C SER A 147 31.38 8.30 17.46
N LEU A 148 31.07 7.18 18.08
CA LEU A 148 31.12 6.97 19.51
C LEU A 148 32.12 5.88 19.85
N PHE A 149 33.10 6.21 20.69
CA PHE A 149 34.07 5.28 21.25
C PHE A 149 33.83 5.18 22.75
N TYR A 150 33.54 3.98 23.23
CA TYR A 150 33.39 3.74 24.65
C TYR A 150 34.77 3.84 25.33
N LEU A 151 34.82 4.58 26.39
CA LEU A 151 35.95 4.61 27.32
C LEU A 151 35.64 3.76 28.55
N ALA A 152 36.44 3.71 29.56
CA ALA A 152 36.14 2.98 30.76
C ALA A 152 35.05 3.67 31.63
N GLY A 153 34.22 2.90 32.33
CA GLY A 153 33.23 3.43 33.29
C GLY A 153 32.01 4.05 32.60
N ASN A 154 31.71 5.32 32.88
CA ASN A 154 30.57 6.04 32.35
C ASN A 154 30.97 7.10 31.31
N LYS A 155 32.12 6.94 30.65
CA LYS A 155 32.65 7.91 29.69
C LYS A 155 32.67 7.36 28.27
N PHE A 156 32.47 8.24 27.31
CA PHE A 156 32.67 7.96 25.90
C PHE A 156 33.31 9.15 25.19
N LYS A 157 33.98 8.88 24.09
CA LYS A 157 34.51 9.88 23.18
C LYS A 157 33.54 10.00 22.00
N LEU A 158 33.08 11.20 21.73
CA LEU A 158 32.29 11.54 20.56
C LEU A 158 33.18 12.22 19.53
N SER A 159 33.12 11.74 18.30
CA SER A 159 33.80 12.34 17.17
C SER A 159 32.81 12.67 16.07
N TYR A 160 32.87 13.87 15.56
CA TYR A 160 32.02 14.34 14.46
C TYR A 160 32.81 15.31 13.56
N GLN A 161 32.27 15.53 12.36
CA GLN A 161 32.88 16.42 11.39
C GLN A 161 32.19 17.78 11.45
N GLU A 162 32.99 18.85 11.65
CA GLU A 162 32.54 20.23 11.61
C GLU A 162 33.34 20.98 10.52
N GLY A 163 32.69 21.15 9.35
CA GLY A 163 33.41 21.65 8.17
C GLY A 163 34.58 20.73 7.78
N PRO A 164 35.78 21.26 7.59
CA PRO A 164 36.99 20.47 7.28
C PRO A 164 37.58 19.77 8.50
N ASN A 165 37.19 20.14 9.72
CA ASN A 165 37.80 19.68 10.95
C ASN A 165 37.06 18.53 11.58
N ARG A 166 37.76 17.50 12.04
CA ARG A 166 37.24 16.45 12.89
C ARG A 166 37.39 16.85 14.34
N ILE A 167 36.29 16.96 15.05
CA ILE A 167 36.24 17.31 16.48
C ILE A 167 36.10 16.04 17.29
N GLU A 168 36.90 15.90 18.31
CA GLU A 168 36.84 14.81 19.27
C GLU A 168 36.72 15.37 20.68
N LYS A 169 35.65 15.03 21.39
CA LYS A 169 35.39 15.44 22.77
C LYS A 169 34.95 14.25 23.61
N GLN A 170 35.24 14.31 24.91
CA GLN A 170 34.81 13.31 25.88
C GLN A 170 33.59 13.79 26.62
N TYR A 171 32.63 12.91 26.82
CA TYR A 171 31.38 13.15 27.52
C TYR A 171 31.05 11.98 28.46
N TYR A 172 30.12 12.23 29.37
CA TYR A 172 29.54 11.17 30.20
C TYR A 172 28.20 10.69 29.60
N PHE A 173 27.91 9.40 29.79
CA PHE A 173 26.56 8.93 29.45
C PHE A 173 25.54 9.61 30.35
N GLY A 174 24.44 10.09 29.74
CA GLY A 174 23.40 10.87 30.41
C GLY A 174 23.65 12.38 30.45
N GLU A 175 24.76 12.86 29.92
CA GLU A 175 25.08 14.28 29.80
C GLU A 175 24.34 14.91 28.61
N ASN A 176 23.87 16.17 28.79
CA ASN A 176 23.31 16.94 27.69
C ASN A 176 24.44 17.52 26.83
N ILE A 177 24.45 17.14 25.58
CA ILE A 177 25.47 17.53 24.59
C ILE A 177 24.84 18.51 23.62
N ASP A 178 25.52 19.63 23.37
CA ASP A 178 25.14 20.61 22.36
C ASP A 178 26.22 20.66 21.28
N VAL A 179 25.83 20.35 20.06
CA VAL A 179 26.69 20.43 18.88
C VAL A 179 25.99 21.35 17.87
N ASN A 180 26.48 22.57 17.76
CA ASN A 180 25.96 23.57 16.82
C ASN A 180 24.42 23.79 16.93
N GLY A 181 23.91 23.81 18.15
CA GLY A 181 22.48 23.98 18.43
C GLY A 181 21.66 22.69 18.35
N PHE A 182 22.25 21.57 17.98
CA PHE A 182 21.64 20.25 18.10
C PHE A 182 21.89 19.70 19.50
N LYS A 183 20.84 19.61 20.29
CA LYS A 183 20.89 19.12 21.68
C LYS A 183 20.43 17.67 21.75
N PHE A 184 21.28 16.83 22.30
CA PHE A 184 21.00 15.41 22.48
C PHE A 184 21.69 14.86 23.73
N GLN A 185 21.21 13.69 24.14
CA GLN A 185 21.76 12.94 25.27
C GLN A 185 22.01 11.49 24.81
N VAL A 186 23.16 10.94 25.18
CA VAL A 186 23.49 9.54 24.90
C VAL A 186 23.32 8.76 26.19
N VAL A 187 22.45 7.78 26.19
CA VAL A 187 22.14 6.94 27.36
C VAL A 187 22.62 5.52 27.09
N LYS A 188 23.33 4.93 28.04
CA LYS A 188 23.79 3.53 27.96
C LYS A 188 22.57 2.61 28.07
N ARG A 189 22.55 1.57 27.23
CA ARG A 189 21.56 0.49 27.28
C ARG A 189 22.30 -0.84 27.38
N GLU A 190 21.83 -1.70 28.24
CA GLU A 190 22.29 -3.09 28.29
C GLU A 190 21.50 -3.90 27.26
N THR A 191 22.23 -4.54 26.35
CA THR A 191 21.66 -5.41 25.32
C THR A 191 22.43 -6.73 25.31
N ASP A 192 21.73 -7.82 24.99
CA ASP A 192 22.35 -9.16 24.96
C ASP A 192 23.29 -9.32 23.77
N ARG A 193 23.04 -8.62 22.68
CA ARG A 193 23.70 -8.83 21.39
C ARG A 193 24.97 -8.01 21.19
N TYR A 194 24.95 -6.75 21.60
CA TYR A 194 26.07 -5.82 21.42
C TYR A 194 26.44 -5.18 22.76
N LYS A 195 27.73 -5.24 23.10
CA LYS A 195 28.24 -4.65 24.35
C LYS A 195 29.20 -3.52 24.02
N LEU A 196 29.12 -2.44 24.80
CA LEU A 196 30.09 -1.35 24.72
C LEU A 196 31.45 -1.85 25.16
N THR A 197 32.39 -1.90 24.23
CA THR A 197 33.80 -2.24 24.49
C THR A 197 34.70 -1.14 23.95
N PRO A 198 35.85 -0.87 24.59
CA PRO A 198 36.76 0.21 24.16
C PRO A 198 37.36 0.01 22.76
N GLU A 199 37.36 -1.22 22.26
CA GLU A 199 37.94 -1.59 20.97
C GLU A 199 37.00 -1.39 19.80
N VAL A 200 35.72 -1.10 20.06
CA VAL A 200 34.66 -1.05 19.04
C VAL A 200 34.18 0.38 18.82
N GLU A 201 34.26 0.84 17.59
CA GLU A 201 33.65 2.09 17.16
C GLU A 201 32.20 1.87 16.78
N TYR A 202 31.33 2.67 17.38
CA TYR A 202 29.94 2.77 17.00
C TYR A 202 29.70 4.08 16.25
N LYS A 203 28.78 4.06 15.29
CA LYS A 203 28.32 5.29 14.64
C LYS A 203 26.83 5.41 14.75
N TRP A 204 26.36 6.64 14.77
CA TRP A 204 24.94 6.92 14.73
C TRP A 204 24.66 8.20 13.95
N MET A 205 23.45 8.32 13.42
CA MET A 205 22.96 9.54 12.78
C MET A 205 21.48 9.72 12.99
N ALA A 206 21.04 10.96 13.17
CA ALA A 206 19.63 11.33 13.15
C ALA A 206 19.12 11.29 11.71
N ILE A 207 17.93 10.74 11.51
CA ILE A 207 17.30 10.64 10.19
C ILE A 207 15.91 11.25 10.18
N MET A 208 15.53 11.77 9.02
CA MET A 208 14.14 12.14 8.76
C MET A 208 13.31 10.88 8.52
N GLY A 209 12.09 10.85 9.02
CA GLY A 209 11.14 9.78 8.73
C GLY A 209 10.96 9.53 7.24
N GLU A 210 11.02 10.58 6.45
CA GLU A 210 10.91 10.54 4.99
C GLU A 210 12.00 9.66 4.32
N SER A 211 13.23 9.69 4.82
CA SER A 211 14.32 8.83 4.33
C SER A 211 14.01 7.35 4.58
N MET A 212 13.37 7.05 5.73
CA MET A 212 12.95 5.68 6.04
C MET A 212 11.76 5.23 5.21
N VAL A 213 10.84 6.15 4.87
CA VAL A 213 9.75 5.88 3.92
C VAL A 213 10.33 5.48 2.56
N GLY A 214 11.28 6.25 2.03
CA GLY A 214 11.96 5.92 0.78
C GLY A 214 12.66 4.55 0.81
N ARG A 215 13.37 4.25 1.92
CA ARG A 215 14.02 2.95 2.14
C ARG A 215 13.01 1.79 2.14
N ALA A 216 11.94 1.92 2.89
CA ALA A 216 10.91 0.89 2.99
C ALA A 216 10.21 0.66 1.64
N MET A 217 9.83 1.74 0.94
CA MET A 217 9.21 1.64 -0.39
C MET A 217 10.11 0.97 -1.43
N GLY A 218 11.42 1.18 -1.35
CA GLY A 218 12.38 0.55 -2.26
C GLY A 218 12.46 -0.98 -2.15
N GLY A 219 12.16 -1.53 -0.96
CA GLY A 219 12.18 -2.97 -0.70
C GLY A 219 10.82 -3.65 -0.60
N LEU A 220 9.72 -2.86 -0.52
CA LEU A 220 8.36 -3.35 -0.31
C LEU A 220 7.75 -3.87 -1.61
N LYS A 221 7.24 -5.10 -1.56
CA LYS A 221 6.44 -5.71 -2.63
C LYS A 221 5.16 -6.25 -2.03
N VAL A 222 4.04 -5.98 -2.69
CA VAL A 222 2.73 -6.52 -2.33
C VAL A 222 2.15 -7.20 -3.56
N GLU A 223 1.81 -8.45 -3.43
CA GLU A 223 1.32 -9.28 -4.52
C GLU A 223 0.12 -10.12 -4.04
N GLN A 224 -0.75 -10.49 -4.94
CA GLN A 224 -1.79 -11.47 -4.66
C GLN A 224 -1.16 -12.86 -4.57
N SER A 225 -1.46 -13.61 -3.51
CA SER A 225 -0.87 -14.93 -3.25
C SER A 225 -1.22 -16.02 -4.27
N GLY A 226 -2.25 -15.79 -5.10
CA GLY A 226 -2.67 -16.71 -6.16
C GLY A 226 -3.87 -16.16 -6.90
N TYR A 227 -4.14 -16.69 -8.10
CA TYR A 227 -5.28 -16.29 -8.92
C TYR A 227 -6.60 -16.57 -8.18
N LEU A 228 -7.45 -15.56 -8.02
CA LEU A 228 -8.74 -15.62 -7.33
C LEU A 228 -8.71 -15.93 -5.82
N VAL A 229 -7.53 -15.84 -5.18
CA VAL A 229 -7.45 -16.02 -3.73
C VAL A 229 -7.36 -14.64 -3.07
N PRO A 230 -8.27 -14.29 -2.14
CA PRO A 230 -8.27 -13.00 -1.47
C PRO A 230 -7.19 -12.93 -0.36
N ILE A 231 -5.95 -13.22 -0.72
CA ILE A 231 -4.80 -13.19 0.18
C ILE A 231 -3.73 -12.30 -0.46
N LEU A 232 -3.33 -11.28 0.27
CA LEU A 232 -2.18 -10.45 -0.06
C LEU A 232 -0.92 -11.04 0.58
N LYS A 233 0.12 -11.17 -0.23
CA LYS A 233 1.47 -11.48 0.20
C LYS A 233 2.26 -10.19 0.20
N ILE A 234 2.71 -9.76 1.37
CA ILE A 234 3.49 -8.55 1.58
C ILE A 234 4.91 -8.98 1.90
N SER A 235 5.90 -8.52 1.15
CA SER A 235 7.30 -8.83 1.39
C SER A 235 8.14 -7.56 1.45
N LEU A 236 9.11 -7.54 2.35
CA LEU A 236 10.08 -6.46 2.47
C LEU A 236 11.48 -7.04 2.42
N GLN A 237 12.35 -6.42 1.61
CA GLN A 237 13.77 -6.75 1.53
C GLN A 237 14.60 -5.60 2.10
N ASP A 238 15.47 -5.92 3.06
CA ASP A 238 16.38 -4.95 3.67
C ASP A 238 17.63 -5.63 4.24
N ASN A 239 18.65 -4.85 4.56
CA ASN A 239 19.89 -5.36 5.17
C ASN A 239 19.74 -5.67 6.67
N VAL A 240 18.68 -5.18 7.31
CA VAL A 240 18.41 -5.34 8.75
C VAL A 240 17.18 -6.23 8.96
N PRO A 241 17.35 -7.51 9.34
CA PRO A 241 16.26 -8.47 9.41
C PRO A 241 15.19 -8.09 10.44
N LYS A 242 15.56 -7.46 11.55
CA LYS A 242 14.61 -7.04 12.57
C LYS A 242 13.77 -5.85 12.09
N PHE A 243 14.37 -4.96 11.29
CA PHE A 243 13.61 -3.89 10.64
C PHE A 243 12.55 -4.45 9.68
N THR A 244 12.89 -5.48 8.87
CA THR A 244 11.93 -6.07 7.92
C THR A 244 10.72 -6.67 8.63
N SER A 245 10.95 -7.42 9.71
CA SER A 245 9.85 -8.06 10.46
C SER A 245 9.00 -7.05 11.24
N ASP A 246 9.63 -6.11 11.93
CA ASP A 246 8.91 -5.11 12.72
C ASP A 246 8.11 -4.16 11.81
N PHE A 247 8.69 -3.79 10.65
CA PHE A 247 7.98 -2.98 9.66
C PHE A 247 6.75 -3.72 9.12
N LEU A 248 6.89 -4.99 8.72
CA LEU A 248 5.75 -5.75 8.18
C LEU A 248 4.66 -5.95 9.23
N ASN A 249 5.01 -6.25 10.47
CA ASN A 249 4.04 -6.38 11.54
C ASN A 249 3.29 -5.07 11.77
N THR A 250 4.02 -3.95 11.86
CA THR A 250 3.41 -2.63 12.03
C THR A 250 2.56 -2.24 10.82
N LEU A 251 3.01 -2.54 9.59
CA LEU A 251 2.25 -2.28 8.37
C LEU A 251 0.93 -3.06 8.34
N VAL A 252 0.96 -4.33 8.71
CA VAL A 252 -0.24 -5.17 8.81
C VAL A 252 -1.20 -4.64 9.87
N ASP A 253 -0.69 -4.20 11.01
CA ASP A 253 -1.53 -3.62 12.05
C ASP A 253 -2.14 -2.28 11.62
N GLU A 254 -1.38 -1.42 10.96
CA GLU A 254 -1.89 -0.18 10.36
C GLU A 254 -2.95 -0.44 9.29
N TYR A 255 -2.73 -1.43 8.44
CA TYR A 255 -3.71 -1.84 7.44
C TYR A 255 -5.01 -2.30 8.09
N LYS A 256 -4.93 -3.15 9.15
CA LYS A 256 -6.12 -3.59 9.91
C LYS A 256 -6.87 -2.41 10.53
N LEU A 257 -6.15 -1.47 11.15
CA LEU A 257 -6.78 -0.29 11.74
C LEU A 257 -7.47 0.57 10.68
N GLN A 258 -6.85 0.75 9.52
CA GLN A 258 -7.45 1.50 8.42
C GLN A 258 -8.66 0.79 7.83
N ASP A 259 -8.62 -0.54 7.66
CA ASP A 259 -9.76 -1.34 7.19
C ASP A 259 -10.95 -1.24 8.15
N ILE A 260 -10.70 -1.40 9.47
CA ILE A 260 -11.73 -1.21 10.50
C ILE A 260 -12.30 0.21 10.44
N SER A 261 -11.45 1.22 10.34
CA SER A 261 -11.88 2.63 10.27
C SER A 261 -12.77 2.89 9.05
N ARG A 262 -12.39 2.39 7.87
CA ARG A 262 -13.20 2.49 6.65
C ARG A 262 -14.56 1.84 6.82
N LYS A 263 -14.60 0.61 7.35
CA LYS A 263 -15.84 -0.14 7.59
C LYS A 263 -16.74 0.53 8.61
N THR A 264 -16.16 1.06 9.69
CA THR A 264 -16.91 1.80 10.71
C THR A 264 -17.49 3.09 10.13
N GLN A 265 -16.70 3.85 9.38
CA GLN A 265 -17.17 5.08 8.74
C GLN A 265 -18.31 4.82 7.75
N ALA A 266 -18.20 3.76 6.94
CA ALA A 266 -19.28 3.36 6.03
C ALA A 266 -20.56 2.97 6.79
N ALA A 267 -20.43 2.21 7.89
CA ALA A 267 -21.55 1.84 8.74
C ALA A 267 -22.19 3.07 9.41
N ASP A 268 -21.41 4.01 9.90
CA ASP A 268 -21.89 5.25 10.52
C ASP A 268 -22.65 6.12 9.51
N GLN A 269 -22.14 6.25 8.29
CA GLN A 269 -22.83 6.97 7.21
C GLN A 269 -24.16 6.32 6.88
N ALA A 270 -24.17 4.99 6.81
CA ALA A 270 -25.40 4.23 6.57
C ALA A 270 -26.44 4.41 7.69
N LEU A 271 -25.99 4.37 8.95
CA LEU A 271 -26.86 4.62 10.10
C LEU A 271 -27.45 6.04 10.08
N GLN A 272 -26.63 7.05 9.80
CA GLN A 272 -27.11 8.44 9.67
C GLN A 272 -28.14 8.58 8.56
N PHE A 273 -27.90 7.94 7.43
CA PHE A 273 -28.88 7.96 6.32
C PHE A 273 -30.20 7.32 6.74
N ILE A 274 -30.16 6.12 7.33
CA ILE A 274 -31.39 5.43 7.80
C ILE A 274 -32.12 6.30 8.84
N GLN A 275 -31.40 6.91 9.75
CA GLN A 275 -32.01 7.80 10.76
C GLN A 275 -32.71 9.00 10.10
N ASN A 276 -32.07 9.64 9.13
CA ASN A 276 -32.67 10.74 8.39
C ASN A 276 -33.91 10.30 7.61
N GLN A 277 -33.91 9.09 7.05
CA GLN A 277 -35.09 8.53 6.38
C GLN A 277 -36.23 8.27 7.36
N ILE A 278 -35.94 7.70 8.52
CA ILE A 278 -36.93 7.46 9.59
C ILE A 278 -37.55 8.80 10.03
N ASP A 279 -36.73 9.83 10.24
CA ASP A 279 -37.22 11.15 10.67
C ASP A 279 -38.11 11.82 9.60
N THR A 280 -37.72 11.64 8.32
CA THR A 280 -38.53 12.12 7.18
C THR A 280 -39.88 11.40 7.10
N ILE A 281 -39.88 10.07 7.25
CA ILE A 281 -41.10 9.26 7.25
C ILE A 281 -41.97 9.65 8.44
N LYS A 282 -41.42 9.78 9.65
CA LYS A 282 -42.19 10.23 10.83
C LYS A 282 -42.83 11.59 10.61
N SER A 283 -42.09 12.55 10.04
CA SER A 283 -42.62 13.86 9.70
C SER A 283 -43.82 13.75 8.72
N SER A 284 -43.65 12.92 7.68
CA SER A 284 -44.71 12.70 6.70
C SER A 284 -45.94 12.01 7.30
N VAL A 285 -45.75 11.05 8.21
CA VAL A 285 -46.87 10.37 8.94
C VAL A 285 -47.58 11.38 9.84
N ASN A 286 -46.85 12.20 10.61
CA ASN A 286 -47.43 13.22 11.47
C ASN A 286 -48.27 14.24 10.67
N MET A 287 -47.71 14.72 9.52
CA MET A 287 -48.46 15.58 8.62
C MET A 287 -49.75 14.94 8.08
N ALA A 288 -49.66 13.65 7.72
CA ALA A 288 -50.86 12.90 7.25
C ALA A 288 -51.87 12.71 8.37
N GLU A 289 -51.42 12.46 9.61
CA GLU A 289 -52.32 12.37 10.79
C GLU A 289 -52.98 13.72 11.10
N ASP A 290 -52.21 14.83 11.03
CA ASP A 290 -52.79 16.18 11.20
C ASP A 290 -53.85 16.52 10.16
N VAL A 291 -53.59 16.18 8.89
CA VAL A 291 -54.55 16.34 7.80
C VAL A 291 -55.76 15.50 7.99
N LEU A 292 -55.60 14.24 8.42
CA LEU A 292 -56.67 13.33 8.73
C LEU A 292 -57.52 13.84 9.91
N GLN A 293 -56.89 14.35 10.94
CA GLN A 293 -57.54 14.92 12.10
C GLN A 293 -58.34 16.17 11.75
N ALA A 294 -57.76 17.09 10.95
CA ALA A 294 -58.44 18.29 10.43
C ALA A 294 -59.64 17.90 9.56
N PHE A 295 -59.50 16.89 8.69
CA PHE A 295 -60.58 16.41 7.86
C PHE A 295 -61.72 15.78 8.68
N LYS A 296 -61.39 15.04 9.75
CA LYS A 296 -62.38 14.47 10.69
C LYS A 296 -63.15 15.56 11.45
N GLN A 297 -62.47 16.67 11.80
CA GLN A 297 -63.09 17.81 12.49
C GLN A 297 -64.02 18.65 11.56
N GLU A 298 -63.64 18.79 10.30
CA GLU A 298 -64.40 19.62 9.31
C GLU A 298 -65.65 18.91 8.78
N LYS A 299 -65.65 17.55 8.81
CA LYS A 299 -66.81 16.76 8.38
C LYS A 299 -67.47 16.04 9.57
N GLU A 300 -68.25 16.82 10.36
CA GLU A 300 -69.26 16.24 11.18
C GLU A 300 -70.20 15.39 10.32
N PHE A 301 -70.17 14.05 10.56
CA PHE A 301 -71.13 13.05 10.12
C PHE A 301 -71.31 12.82 8.61
N PHE A 302 -70.80 11.72 8.10
CA PHE A 302 -71.52 10.63 7.41
C PHE A 302 -70.51 9.65 6.73
N ASN A 303 -70.58 8.40 7.20
CA ASN A 303 -70.14 7.19 6.50
C ASN A 303 -68.71 7.17 5.92
N VAL A 304 -67.74 7.37 6.80
CA VAL A 304 -66.33 7.57 6.44
C VAL A 304 -65.63 6.23 6.15
N GLU A 305 -66.13 5.10 6.63
CA GLU A 305 -65.43 3.83 6.52
C GLU A 305 -65.33 3.25 5.11
N MET A 306 -66.28 3.55 4.21
CA MET A 306 -66.24 3.00 2.85
C MET A 306 -65.44 3.89 1.87
N LYS A 307 -65.33 5.21 2.13
CA LYS A 307 -64.58 6.14 1.27
C LYS A 307 -63.12 6.23 1.67
N ILE A 308 -62.80 6.06 2.96
CA ILE A 308 -61.44 6.04 3.47
C ILE A 308 -60.66 4.84 2.92
N GLY A 309 -61.28 3.66 2.78
CA GLY A 309 -60.61 2.51 2.18
C GLY A 309 -60.13 2.77 0.76
N PHE A 310 -60.97 3.42 -0.07
CA PHE A 310 -60.64 3.70 -1.46
C PHE A 310 -59.59 4.81 -1.61
N ASP A 311 -59.65 5.85 -0.78
CA ASP A 311 -58.68 6.97 -0.82
C ASP A 311 -57.35 6.58 -0.18
N LEU A 312 -57.31 5.69 0.82
CA LEU A 312 -56.07 5.14 1.39
C LEU A 312 -55.35 4.23 0.40
N ASP A 313 -56.07 3.39 -0.36
CA ASP A 313 -55.43 2.56 -1.39
C ASP A 313 -54.87 3.40 -2.53
N ASN A 314 -55.57 4.49 -2.93
CA ASN A 314 -55.06 5.43 -3.94
C ASN A 314 -53.83 6.23 -3.44
N LEU A 315 -53.87 6.73 -2.20
CA LEU A 315 -52.72 7.40 -1.56
C LEU A 315 -51.52 6.48 -1.44
N ARG A 316 -51.76 5.24 -1.05
CA ARG A 316 -50.66 4.25 -0.95
C ARG A 316 -50.05 3.93 -2.32
N SER A 317 -50.86 3.78 -3.36
CA SER A 317 -50.34 3.55 -4.72
C SER A 317 -49.62 4.79 -5.31
N GLU A 318 -50.10 6.00 -4.97
CA GLU A 318 -49.39 7.24 -5.36
C GLU A 318 -48.07 7.42 -4.58
N GLU A 319 -48.05 7.08 -3.31
CA GLU A 319 -46.86 7.12 -2.48
C GLU A 319 -45.82 6.07 -2.90
N GLU A 320 -46.26 4.85 -3.24
CA GLU A 320 -45.41 3.83 -3.87
C GLU A 320 -44.84 4.32 -5.21
N SER A 321 -45.64 4.91 -6.05
CA SER A 321 -45.23 5.49 -7.35
C SER A 321 -44.25 6.68 -7.17
N ARG A 322 -44.49 7.52 -6.16
CA ARG A 322 -43.61 8.64 -5.82
C ARG A 322 -42.25 8.18 -5.31
N MET A 323 -42.27 7.14 -4.43
CA MET A 323 -41.00 6.52 -3.95
C MET A 323 -40.24 5.89 -5.10
N GLU A 324 -40.92 5.17 -6.00
CA GLU A 324 -40.28 4.62 -7.19
C GLU A 324 -39.63 5.72 -8.08
N LEU A 325 -40.34 6.82 -8.29
CA LEU A 325 -39.80 7.96 -9.05
C LEU A 325 -38.64 8.66 -8.35
N LEU A 326 -38.65 8.73 -7.00
CA LEU A 326 -37.56 9.27 -6.21
C LEU A 326 -36.31 8.40 -6.32
N VAL A 327 -36.46 7.09 -6.21
CA VAL A 327 -35.36 6.13 -6.40
C VAL A 327 -34.80 6.26 -7.81
N ARG A 328 -35.67 6.32 -8.84
CA ARG A 328 -35.24 6.53 -10.23
C ARG A 328 -34.48 7.84 -10.42
N LYS A 329 -34.94 8.92 -9.79
CA LYS A 329 -34.24 10.20 -9.85
C LYS A 329 -32.84 10.13 -9.23
N LEU A 330 -32.71 9.51 -8.06
CA LEU A 330 -31.41 9.32 -7.39
C LEU A 330 -30.44 8.47 -8.24
N GLU A 331 -30.96 7.45 -8.91
CA GLU A 331 -30.17 6.63 -9.83
C GLU A 331 -29.70 7.44 -11.04
N ILE A 332 -30.54 8.28 -11.61
CA ILE A 332 -30.17 9.17 -12.73
C ILE A 332 -29.14 10.21 -12.28
N ASP A 333 -29.33 10.86 -11.13
CA ASP A 333 -28.40 11.82 -10.58
C ASP A 333 -27.00 11.19 -10.30
N ARG A 334 -27.00 9.94 -9.85
CA ARG A 334 -25.78 9.15 -9.67
C ARG A 334 -25.10 8.84 -11.01
N LEU A 335 -25.84 8.36 -12.00
CA LEU A 335 -25.33 8.16 -13.36
C LEU A 335 -24.71 9.41 -13.93
N GLU A 336 -25.37 10.55 -13.77
CA GLU A 336 -24.84 11.83 -14.23
C GLU A 336 -23.51 12.16 -13.55
N SER A 337 -23.40 11.87 -12.25
CA SER A 337 -22.15 12.08 -11.51
C SER A 337 -21.03 11.12 -11.94
N GLU A 338 -21.33 9.85 -12.16
CA GLU A 338 -20.38 8.85 -12.66
C GLU A 338 -19.91 9.17 -14.08
N LEU A 339 -20.81 9.57 -14.97
CA LEU A 339 -20.46 10.01 -16.33
C LEU A 339 -19.58 11.27 -16.32
N LYS A 340 -19.85 12.23 -15.43
CA LYS A 340 -19.03 13.44 -15.27
C LYS A 340 -17.62 13.14 -14.72
N SER A 341 -17.46 12.08 -13.94
CA SER A 341 -16.15 11.65 -13.43
C SER A 341 -15.23 11.04 -14.51
N GLY A 342 -15.79 10.63 -15.64
CA GLY A 342 -15.04 9.99 -16.72
C GLY A 342 -14.56 8.57 -16.40
N ASP A 343 -15.11 7.96 -15.36
CA ASP A 343 -14.86 6.57 -14.96
C ASP A 343 -15.89 5.60 -15.55
N THR A 344 -15.62 4.30 -15.41
CA THR A 344 -16.56 3.26 -15.81
C THR A 344 -17.81 3.30 -14.93
N VAL A 345 -18.97 3.35 -15.57
CA VAL A 345 -20.27 3.33 -14.88
C VAL A 345 -20.60 1.92 -14.45
N SER A 346 -21.01 1.72 -13.19
CA SER A 346 -21.40 0.40 -12.69
C SER A 346 -22.72 -0.06 -13.34
N ALA A 347 -22.61 -0.97 -14.29
CA ALA A 347 -23.78 -1.57 -14.97
C ALA A 347 -24.70 -2.37 -14.03
N VAL A 348 -24.22 -2.74 -12.86
CA VAL A 348 -24.98 -3.58 -11.89
C VAL A 348 -26.11 -2.81 -11.23
N SER A 349 -26.01 -1.49 -11.11
CA SER A 349 -27.04 -0.64 -10.50
C SER A 349 -28.32 -0.53 -11.32
N PHE A 350 -28.29 -0.86 -12.60
CA PHE A 350 -29.42 -0.71 -13.53
C PHE A 350 -30.20 -2.00 -13.81
N ALA A 351 -29.68 -3.16 -13.40
CA ALA A 351 -30.33 -4.45 -13.62
C ALA A 351 -31.42 -4.77 -12.56
N LEU A 352 -31.59 -3.93 -11.54
CA LEU A 352 -32.61 -4.07 -10.52
C LEU A 352 -33.93 -3.46 -10.98
N GLU A 353 -34.79 -4.31 -11.48
CA GLU A 353 -36.25 -4.25 -11.59
C GLU A 353 -36.84 -2.83 -11.78
N GLY A 354 -36.83 -2.32 -12.97
CA GLY A 354 -37.62 -1.12 -13.30
C GLY A 354 -37.20 -0.37 -14.56
N PHE A 355 -35.96 -0.37 -14.90
CA PHE A 355 -35.45 0.15 -16.16
C PHE A 355 -35.15 -1.00 -17.13
N ALA A 356 -36.17 -1.60 -17.70
CA ALA A 356 -36.01 -2.49 -18.85
C ALA A 356 -35.73 -1.69 -20.14
N ASP A 357 -35.01 -0.57 -20.05
CA ASP A 357 -34.58 0.15 -21.24
C ASP A 357 -33.29 -0.47 -21.77
N GLN A 358 -33.49 -1.46 -22.66
CA GLN A 358 -32.40 -2.12 -23.38
C GLN A 358 -31.46 -1.12 -24.06
N LEU A 359 -31.98 0.04 -24.45
CA LEU A 359 -31.20 1.11 -25.10
C LEU A 359 -30.21 1.73 -24.11
N LEU A 360 -30.65 2.05 -22.90
CA LEU A 360 -29.79 2.64 -21.87
C LEU A 360 -28.69 1.67 -21.43
N THR A 361 -29.06 0.42 -21.22
CA THR A 361 -28.09 -0.64 -20.87
C THR A 361 -27.03 -0.86 -21.96
N SER A 362 -27.43 -0.83 -23.23
CA SER A 362 -26.52 -0.95 -24.36
C SER A 362 -25.60 0.30 -24.48
N LEU A 363 -26.11 1.48 -24.23
CA LEU A 363 -25.34 2.72 -24.23
C LEU A 363 -24.30 2.76 -23.09
N ILE A 364 -24.67 2.33 -21.89
CA ILE A 364 -23.74 2.23 -20.75
C ILE A 364 -22.64 1.20 -21.05
N SER A 365 -23.01 0.06 -21.63
CA SER A 365 -22.04 -0.96 -22.02
C SER A 365 -21.05 -0.42 -23.08
N SER A 366 -21.55 0.28 -24.07
CA SER A 366 -20.74 0.91 -25.11
C SER A 366 -19.82 2.01 -24.53
N TYR A 367 -20.33 2.86 -23.63
CA TYR A 367 -19.56 3.88 -22.94
C TYR A 367 -18.43 3.22 -22.11
N ASN A 368 -18.74 2.21 -21.32
CA ASN A 368 -17.75 1.50 -20.51
C ASN A 368 -16.65 0.86 -21.36
N SER A 369 -16.99 0.28 -22.52
CA SER A 369 -15.99 -0.28 -23.43
C SER A 369 -15.02 0.78 -23.95
N VAL A 370 -15.53 1.96 -24.33
CA VAL A 370 -14.71 3.09 -24.78
C VAL A 370 -13.81 3.65 -23.67
N VAL A 371 -14.34 3.76 -22.43
CA VAL A 371 -13.54 4.22 -21.28
C VAL A 371 -12.43 3.23 -20.95
N LEU A 372 -12.70 1.92 -20.99
CA LEU A 372 -11.69 0.89 -20.78
C LEU A 372 -10.62 0.88 -21.88
N GLU A 373 -11.03 1.04 -23.14
CA GLU A 373 -10.11 1.13 -24.28
C GLU A 373 -9.22 2.37 -24.17
N LYS A 374 -9.78 3.50 -23.80
CA LYS A 374 -9.05 4.72 -23.53
C LYS A 374 -8.05 4.53 -22.37
N LYS A 375 -8.46 3.92 -21.25
CA LYS A 375 -7.58 3.63 -20.12
C LYS A 375 -6.44 2.67 -20.49
N ALA A 376 -6.70 1.71 -21.36
CA ALA A 376 -5.69 0.79 -21.86
C ALA A 376 -4.70 1.46 -22.85
N ALA A 377 -5.17 2.45 -23.60
CA ALA A 377 -4.36 3.17 -24.57
C ALA A 377 -3.49 4.27 -23.94
N LEU A 378 -3.93 4.91 -22.85
CA LEU A 378 -3.21 5.99 -22.15
C LEU A 378 -1.76 5.67 -21.73
N PRO A 379 -1.40 4.45 -21.28
CA PRO A 379 0.00 4.10 -21.00
C PRO A 379 0.87 3.94 -22.25
N LEU A 380 0.26 3.73 -23.41
CA LEU A 380 0.95 3.42 -24.67
C LEU A 380 1.06 4.63 -25.60
N TYR A 381 0.16 5.60 -25.46
CA TYR A 381 0.04 6.75 -26.35
C TYR A 381 -0.12 8.06 -25.58
N THR A 382 0.36 9.16 -26.14
CA THR A 382 0.18 10.50 -25.56
C THR A 382 -1.25 10.99 -25.77
N GLU A 383 -1.73 11.91 -24.91
CA GLU A 383 -3.10 12.47 -24.96
C GLU A 383 -3.50 13.12 -26.30
N ARG A 384 -2.52 13.48 -27.12
CA ARG A 384 -2.73 14.09 -28.47
C ARG A 384 -2.65 13.08 -29.60
N HIS A 385 -2.48 11.79 -29.33
CA HIS A 385 -2.44 10.77 -30.35
C HIS A 385 -3.82 10.58 -31.00
N PRO A 386 -3.92 10.38 -32.33
CA PRO A 386 -5.21 10.22 -33.04
C PRO A 386 -6.12 9.17 -32.39
N VAL A 387 -5.59 8.04 -31.95
CA VAL A 387 -6.36 6.98 -31.25
C VAL A 387 -7.01 7.49 -29.98
N ILE A 388 -6.33 8.33 -29.18
CA ILE A 388 -6.91 8.89 -27.95
C ILE A 388 -7.94 10.00 -28.27
N THR A 389 -7.74 10.74 -29.35
CA THR A 389 -8.69 11.79 -29.78
C THR A 389 -9.97 11.20 -30.36
N GLU A 390 -9.93 10.00 -30.93
CA GLU A 390 -11.11 9.30 -31.47
C GLU A 390 -11.96 8.66 -30.34
N LEU A 391 -11.35 8.41 -29.17
CA LEU A 391 -12.00 7.87 -27.97
C LEU A 391 -12.45 8.96 -26.97
N LYS A 392 -12.46 10.22 -27.39
CA LYS A 392 -13.01 11.36 -26.62
C LYS A 392 -14.45 11.61 -26.98
#